data_979e4b6f974490808926a97952e74656
#
_entry.id   979e4b6f974490808926a97952e74656
#
_cell.length_a   1.000
_cell.length_b   1.000
_cell.length_c   1.000
_cell.angle_alpha   90.00
_cell.angle_beta   90.00
_cell.angle_gamma   90.00
#
_symmetry.space_group_name_H-M   'P 1'
#
loop_
_entity.id
_entity.type
_entity.pdbx_description
1 polymer ?
#
loop_
_entity_poly.entity_id
_entity_poly.type
_entity_poly.pdbx_seq_one_letter_code
_entity_poly.pdbx_strand_id
1 'polypeptide(L)'
;QAMQQAGADSNPCAGMQGVTCNKLGSETMGGRKAVKWEMTFSYQGQSMKSTQWIDEERGVPLRQEMPNGQVTELKFVGMDSIDGRSVEKWEMITSRPNQESTRSYQWYDPQLQLAIRQEFPGGYVSELKNIRVGTQPDSLFAVPAGYERIQQPETGAGQPPPQMPRVR
;
A
#
# COMPACT_ATOMS: atom_id res chain seq x y z
N GLN A 1 11.33 7.28 9.25
CA GLN A 1 11.44 8.14 8.06
C GLN A 1 10.02 8.35 7.57
N ALA A 2 9.49 9.55 7.77
CA ALA A 2 8.23 9.93 7.17
C ALA A 2 8.38 9.78 5.65
N MET A 3 7.60 8.88 5.05
CA MET A 3 7.37 8.94 3.62
C MET A 3 6.75 10.31 3.35
N GLN A 4 7.53 11.21 2.80
CA GLN A 4 6.97 12.42 2.24
C GLN A 4 5.95 11.96 1.21
N GLN A 5 4.69 12.22 1.48
CA GLN A 5 3.64 12.04 0.49
C GLN A 5 3.99 12.96 -0.68
N ALA A 6 4.60 12.37 -1.69
CA ALA A 6 4.76 13.06 -2.96
C ALA A 6 3.36 13.44 -3.43
N GLY A 7 3.11 14.71 -3.68
CA GLY A 7 1.82 15.16 -4.20
C GLY A 7 1.46 14.40 -5.48
N ALA A 8 0.18 14.31 -5.80
CA ALA A 8 -0.32 13.58 -6.98
C ALA A 8 0.30 14.04 -8.31
N ASP A 9 0.81 15.26 -8.35
CA ASP A 9 1.56 15.81 -9.49
C ASP A 9 3.02 15.37 -9.56
N SER A 10 3.53 14.73 -8.49
CA SER A 10 4.87 14.17 -8.50
C SER A 10 4.90 12.91 -9.35
N ASN A 11 5.90 12.77 -10.22
CA ASN A 11 6.07 11.58 -11.05
C ASN A 11 6.17 10.33 -10.18
N PRO A 12 5.19 9.40 -10.23
CA PRO A 12 5.20 8.20 -9.39
C PRO A 12 6.34 7.24 -9.73
N CYS A 13 6.98 7.39 -10.89
CA CYS A 13 8.11 6.60 -11.32
C CYS A 13 9.47 7.22 -10.98
N ALA A 14 9.50 8.35 -10.29
CA ALA A 14 10.75 9.01 -9.94
C ALA A 14 11.68 8.07 -9.17
N GLY A 15 12.89 7.86 -9.68
CA GLY A 15 13.87 6.94 -9.10
C GLY A 15 13.67 5.46 -9.42
N MET A 16 12.66 5.10 -10.20
CA MET A 16 12.44 3.73 -10.66
C MET A 16 13.15 3.48 -12.00
N GLN A 17 13.99 2.45 -12.05
CA GLN A 17 14.66 2.06 -13.29
C GLN A 17 13.75 1.20 -14.16
N GLY A 18 13.79 1.43 -15.48
CA GLY A 18 13.03 0.64 -16.44
C GLY A 18 11.55 0.94 -16.49
N VAL A 19 11.10 1.97 -15.80
CA VAL A 19 9.69 2.39 -15.77
C VAL A 19 9.59 3.86 -16.14
N THR A 20 8.67 4.17 -17.04
CA THR A 20 8.37 5.55 -17.47
C THR A 20 6.94 5.89 -17.13
N CYS A 21 6.71 7.06 -16.53
CA CYS A 21 5.37 7.57 -16.23
C CYS A 21 5.09 8.85 -17.01
N ASN A 22 3.91 8.89 -17.64
CA ASN A 22 3.42 10.06 -18.35
C ASN A 22 2.11 10.53 -17.72
N LYS A 23 2.03 11.81 -17.38
CA LYS A 23 0.79 12.43 -16.91
C LYS A 23 -0.17 12.60 -18.07
N LEU A 24 -1.37 12.01 -17.96
CA LEU A 24 -2.41 12.09 -18.97
C LEU A 24 -3.44 13.19 -18.71
N GLY A 25 -3.55 13.67 -17.47
CA GLY A 25 -4.51 14.69 -17.09
C GLY A 25 -5.08 14.48 -15.70
N SER A 26 -6.22 15.10 -15.42
CA SER A 26 -6.91 15.00 -14.15
C SER A 26 -8.39 14.68 -14.39
N GLU A 27 -8.95 13.84 -13.53
CA GLU A 27 -10.36 13.44 -13.57
C GLU A 27 -10.96 13.51 -12.16
N THR A 28 -12.28 13.66 -12.08
CA THR A 28 -13.00 13.54 -10.81
C THR A 28 -13.58 12.14 -10.68
N MET A 29 -13.23 11.47 -9.59
CA MET A 29 -13.66 10.11 -9.29
C MET A 29 -14.29 10.07 -7.89
N GLY A 30 -15.60 9.74 -7.81
CA GLY A 30 -16.30 9.67 -6.52
C GLY A 30 -16.24 10.97 -5.71
N GLY A 31 -16.30 12.13 -6.37
CA GLY A 31 -16.19 13.44 -5.73
C GLY A 31 -14.77 13.88 -5.37
N ARG A 32 -13.76 13.08 -5.71
CA ARG A 32 -12.34 13.38 -5.45
C ARG A 32 -11.60 13.65 -6.77
N LYS A 33 -10.72 14.63 -6.75
CA LYS A 33 -9.85 14.90 -7.88
C LYS A 33 -8.69 13.91 -7.90
N ALA A 34 -8.45 13.32 -9.07
CA ALA A 34 -7.37 12.37 -9.28
C ALA A 34 -6.55 12.76 -10.51
N VAL A 35 -5.24 12.58 -10.40
CA VAL A 35 -4.31 12.74 -11.53
C VAL A 35 -4.13 11.38 -12.19
N LYS A 36 -4.33 11.35 -13.50
CA LYS A 36 -4.19 10.13 -14.30
C LYS A 36 -2.77 10.02 -14.85
N TRP A 37 -2.15 8.88 -14.57
CA TRP A 37 -0.80 8.54 -15.01
C TRP A 37 -0.79 7.27 -15.83
N GLU A 38 -0.08 7.27 -16.94
CA GLU A 38 0.27 6.06 -17.70
C GLU A 38 1.67 5.62 -17.32
N MET A 39 1.80 4.37 -16.90
CA MET A 39 3.06 3.76 -16.54
C MET A 39 3.45 2.74 -17.62
N THR A 40 4.64 2.88 -18.18
CA THR A 40 5.19 1.95 -19.19
C THR A 40 6.39 1.23 -18.60
N PHE A 41 6.40 -0.09 -18.70
CA PHE A 41 7.48 -0.94 -18.21
C PHE A 41 7.71 -2.14 -19.14
N SER A 42 8.88 -2.76 -19.04
CA SER A 42 9.22 -3.95 -19.80
C SER A 42 9.07 -5.20 -18.93
N TYR A 43 8.37 -6.19 -19.45
CA TYR A 43 8.23 -7.50 -18.82
C TYR A 43 8.46 -8.60 -19.86
N GLN A 44 9.43 -9.48 -19.61
CA GLN A 44 9.82 -10.56 -20.54
C GLN A 44 10.07 -10.08 -21.97
N GLY A 45 10.72 -8.93 -22.12
CA GLY A 45 11.05 -8.33 -23.42
C GLY A 45 9.89 -7.63 -24.14
N GLN A 46 8.72 -7.57 -23.49
CA GLN A 46 7.55 -6.87 -24.03
C GLN A 46 7.28 -5.59 -23.27
N SER A 47 6.91 -4.54 -24.00
CA SER A 47 6.47 -3.28 -23.40
C SER A 47 5.04 -3.42 -22.92
N MET A 48 4.81 -3.10 -21.66
CA MET A 48 3.50 -3.15 -21.02
C MET A 48 3.13 -1.81 -20.44
N LYS A 49 1.83 -1.53 -20.41
CA LYS A 49 1.29 -0.28 -19.88
C LYS A 49 0.26 -0.54 -18.79
N SER A 50 0.34 0.25 -17.72
CA SER A 50 -0.69 0.34 -16.70
C SER A 50 -1.13 1.78 -16.55
N THR A 51 -2.35 1.99 -16.04
CA THR A 51 -2.89 3.32 -15.79
C THR A 51 -3.26 3.45 -14.33
N GLN A 52 -2.90 4.56 -13.71
CA GLN A 52 -3.23 4.87 -12.32
C GLN A 52 -3.91 6.22 -12.23
N TRP A 53 -4.91 6.31 -11.35
CA TRP A 53 -5.54 7.55 -10.93
C TRP A 53 -5.18 7.78 -9.47
N ILE A 54 -4.38 8.80 -9.23
CA ILE A 54 -3.85 9.12 -7.90
C ILE A 54 -4.62 10.31 -7.33
N ASP A 55 -5.15 10.13 -6.11
CA ASP A 55 -5.84 11.19 -5.38
C ASP A 55 -4.93 12.41 -5.22
N GLU A 56 -5.42 13.57 -5.68
CA GLU A 56 -4.65 14.81 -5.67
C GLU A 56 -4.32 15.30 -4.24
N GLU A 57 -5.22 15.03 -3.32
CA GLU A 57 -5.10 15.48 -1.93
C GLU A 57 -4.25 14.54 -1.07
N ARG A 58 -4.38 13.22 -1.25
CA ARG A 58 -3.73 12.21 -0.38
C ARG A 58 -2.61 11.43 -1.04
N GLY A 59 -2.47 11.51 -2.36
CA GLY A 59 -1.45 10.77 -3.09
C GLY A 59 -1.67 9.25 -3.10
N VAL A 60 -2.88 8.77 -2.80
CA VAL A 60 -3.21 7.34 -2.87
C VAL A 60 -3.84 6.97 -4.20
N PRO A 61 -3.58 5.78 -4.75
CA PRO A 61 -4.23 5.33 -5.97
C PRO A 61 -5.72 5.07 -5.71
N LEU A 62 -6.61 5.76 -6.44
CA LEU A 62 -8.06 5.53 -6.41
C LEU A 62 -8.50 4.47 -7.42
N ARG A 63 -7.75 4.30 -8.49
CA ARG A 63 -7.99 3.30 -9.52
C ARG A 63 -6.68 2.90 -10.16
N GLN A 64 -6.55 1.64 -10.50
CA GLN A 64 -5.41 1.11 -11.24
C GLN A 64 -5.90 0.09 -12.26
N GLU A 65 -5.48 0.26 -13.51
CA GLU A 65 -5.74 -0.67 -14.60
C GLU A 65 -4.43 -1.34 -15.01
N MET A 66 -4.40 -2.66 -14.94
CA MET A 66 -3.23 -3.46 -15.27
C MET A 66 -3.28 -4.00 -16.71
N PRO A 67 -2.12 -4.33 -17.33
CA PRO A 67 -2.09 -4.83 -18.70
C PRO A 67 -2.89 -6.11 -18.93
N ASN A 68 -3.08 -6.94 -17.90
CA ASN A 68 -3.85 -8.18 -17.95
C ASN A 68 -5.37 -7.96 -17.86
N GLY A 69 -5.83 -6.70 -17.81
CA GLY A 69 -7.24 -6.36 -17.67
C GLY A 69 -7.74 -6.31 -16.24
N GLN A 70 -6.88 -6.56 -15.24
CA GLN A 70 -7.27 -6.39 -13.84
C GLN A 70 -7.44 -4.91 -13.52
N VAL A 71 -8.55 -4.58 -12.85
CA VAL A 71 -8.86 -3.24 -12.38
C VAL A 71 -9.05 -3.27 -10.86
N THR A 72 -8.36 -2.41 -10.16
CA THR A 72 -8.54 -2.19 -8.72
C THR A 72 -9.05 -0.78 -8.49
N GLU A 73 -10.15 -0.64 -7.76
CA GLU A 73 -10.72 0.65 -7.37
C GLU A 73 -10.76 0.78 -5.85
N LEU A 74 -10.43 1.96 -5.37
CA LEU A 74 -10.53 2.33 -3.97
C LEU A 74 -11.55 3.46 -3.85
N LYS A 75 -12.63 3.21 -3.09
CA LYS A 75 -13.74 4.16 -2.90
C LYS A 75 -13.88 4.54 -1.44
N PHE A 76 -13.97 5.85 -1.19
CA PHE A 76 -14.33 6.35 0.13
C PHE A 76 -15.82 6.10 0.37
N VAL A 77 -16.15 5.36 1.42
CA VAL A 77 -17.53 5.04 1.79
C VAL A 77 -18.11 6.07 2.76
N GLY A 78 -17.31 6.52 3.71
CA GLY A 78 -17.72 7.49 4.71
C GLY A 78 -16.89 7.40 5.98
N MET A 79 -17.26 8.19 6.96
CA MET A 79 -16.67 8.14 8.29
C MET A 79 -17.36 7.08 9.15
N ASP A 80 -16.59 6.45 10.02
CA ASP A 80 -17.07 5.46 10.97
C ASP A 80 -16.38 5.68 12.33
N SER A 81 -16.83 4.99 13.35
CA SER A 81 -16.23 5.03 14.67
C SER A 81 -15.90 3.62 15.14
N ILE A 82 -14.64 3.40 15.52
CA ILE A 82 -14.18 2.14 16.10
C ILE A 82 -13.46 2.44 17.41
N ASP A 83 -13.95 1.86 18.50
CA ASP A 83 -13.41 2.05 19.86
C ASP A 83 -13.18 3.53 20.23
N GLY A 84 -14.15 4.38 19.88
CA GLY A 84 -14.11 5.82 20.13
C GLY A 84 -13.20 6.61 19.19
N ARG A 85 -12.60 5.96 18.19
CA ARG A 85 -11.76 6.61 17.19
C ARG A 85 -12.55 6.93 15.92
N SER A 86 -12.37 8.13 15.40
CA SER A 86 -12.94 8.50 14.11
C SER A 86 -12.07 7.96 12.99
N VAL A 87 -12.64 7.12 12.15
CA VAL A 87 -11.93 6.41 11.09
C VAL A 87 -12.63 6.58 9.76
N GLU A 88 -11.89 6.40 8.68
CA GLU A 88 -12.42 6.42 7.32
C GLU A 88 -12.66 5.00 6.84
N LYS A 89 -13.88 4.73 6.38
CA LYS A 89 -14.19 3.47 5.73
C LYS A 89 -13.96 3.58 4.23
N TRP A 90 -13.14 2.68 3.72
CA TRP A 90 -12.82 2.55 2.30
C TRP A 90 -13.22 1.18 1.78
N GLU A 91 -13.71 1.13 0.54
CA GLU A 91 -14.02 -0.09 -0.18
C GLU A 91 -13.01 -0.29 -1.29
N MET A 92 -12.39 -1.48 -1.34
CA MET A 92 -11.53 -1.88 -2.43
C MET A 92 -12.25 -2.92 -3.29
N ILE A 93 -12.37 -2.65 -4.58
CA ILE A 93 -13.00 -3.53 -5.56
C ILE A 93 -11.93 -3.98 -6.55
N THR A 94 -11.73 -5.30 -6.67
CA THR A 94 -10.84 -5.88 -7.66
C THR A 94 -11.66 -6.65 -8.68
N SER A 95 -11.52 -6.28 -9.94
CA SER A 95 -12.20 -6.91 -11.08
C SER A 95 -11.17 -7.52 -12.01
N ARG A 96 -11.46 -8.73 -12.51
CA ARG A 96 -10.65 -9.42 -13.51
C ARG A 96 -11.53 -9.88 -14.66
N PRO A 97 -10.98 -9.96 -15.90
CA PRO A 97 -11.76 -10.46 -17.03
C PRO A 97 -12.31 -11.86 -16.74
N ASN A 98 -13.59 -12.07 -17.05
CA ASN A 98 -14.29 -13.34 -16.91
C ASN A 98 -14.33 -13.91 -15.47
N GLN A 99 -14.19 -13.07 -14.47
CA GLN A 99 -14.28 -13.43 -13.05
C GLN A 99 -15.21 -12.47 -12.32
N GLU A 100 -15.83 -12.94 -11.24
CA GLU A 100 -16.59 -12.07 -10.36
C GLU A 100 -15.66 -11.09 -9.64
N SER A 101 -16.15 -9.86 -9.46
CA SER A 101 -15.43 -8.86 -8.69
C SER A 101 -15.37 -9.25 -7.22
N THR A 102 -14.22 -9.03 -6.60
CA THR A 102 -14.05 -9.19 -5.16
C THR A 102 -14.05 -7.85 -4.46
N ARG A 103 -14.61 -7.79 -3.25
CA ARG A 103 -14.70 -6.58 -2.45
C ARG A 103 -14.07 -6.81 -1.09
N SER A 104 -13.29 -5.82 -0.65
CA SER A 104 -12.76 -5.74 0.71
C SER A 104 -13.03 -4.36 1.27
N TYR A 105 -13.01 -4.26 2.59
CA TYR A 105 -13.20 -3.00 3.30
C TYR A 105 -12.04 -2.73 4.22
N GLN A 106 -11.72 -1.46 4.39
CA GLN A 106 -10.63 -1.00 5.22
C GLN A 106 -11.08 0.20 6.02
N TRP A 107 -10.80 0.19 7.31
CA TRP A 107 -11.03 1.31 8.21
C TRP A 107 -9.69 1.93 8.54
N TYR A 108 -9.46 3.10 7.97
CA TYR A 108 -8.21 3.84 8.09
C TYR A 108 -8.34 4.92 9.15
N ASP A 109 -7.40 4.94 10.09
CA ASP A 109 -7.30 5.98 11.09
C ASP A 109 -6.32 7.06 10.61
N PRO A 110 -6.79 8.28 10.28
CA PRO A 110 -5.92 9.34 9.79
C PRO A 110 -4.97 9.88 10.86
N GLN A 111 -5.31 9.74 12.14
CA GLN A 111 -4.43 10.14 13.24
C GLN A 111 -3.23 9.19 13.38
N LEU A 112 -3.46 7.90 13.26
CA LEU A 112 -2.43 6.86 13.30
C LEU A 112 -1.76 6.64 11.95
N GLN A 113 -2.37 7.11 10.86
CA GLN A 113 -1.95 6.89 9.48
C GLN A 113 -1.82 5.40 9.12
N LEU A 114 -2.74 4.58 9.60
CA LEU A 114 -2.79 3.16 9.30
C LEU A 114 -4.23 2.62 9.34
N ALA A 115 -4.43 1.49 8.69
CA ALA A 115 -5.69 0.75 8.76
C ALA A 115 -5.74 -0.02 10.08
N ILE A 116 -6.80 0.21 10.87
CA ILE A 116 -7.00 -0.47 12.15
C ILE A 116 -7.95 -1.67 12.04
N ARG A 117 -8.71 -1.76 10.97
CA ARG A 117 -9.57 -2.89 10.67
C ARG A 117 -9.60 -3.14 9.17
N GLN A 118 -9.62 -4.41 8.78
CA GLN A 118 -9.78 -4.85 7.40
C GLN A 118 -10.78 -6.01 7.35
N GLU A 119 -11.65 -5.98 6.38
CA GLU A 119 -12.60 -7.06 6.10
C GLU A 119 -12.36 -7.57 4.68
N PHE A 120 -11.97 -8.83 4.58
CA PHE A 120 -11.61 -9.49 3.33
C PHE A 120 -12.79 -10.24 2.70
N PRO A 121 -12.71 -10.58 1.40
CA PRO A 121 -13.72 -11.41 0.77
C PRO A 121 -13.89 -12.73 1.53
N GLY A 122 -15.15 -13.17 1.71
CA GLY A 122 -15.46 -14.36 2.49
C GLY A 122 -15.71 -14.10 3.98
N GLY A 123 -15.73 -12.83 4.41
CA GLY A 123 -16.04 -12.44 5.80
C GLY A 123 -14.85 -12.53 6.76
N TYR A 124 -13.63 -12.64 6.24
CA TYR A 124 -12.43 -12.64 7.06
C TYR A 124 -12.13 -11.25 7.57
N VAL A 125 -11.95 -11.09 8.88
CA VAL A 125 -11.71 -9.79 9.53
C VAL A 125 -10.37 -9.79 10.25
N SER A 126 -9.58 -8.74 10.00
CA SER A 126 -8.36 -8.42 10.76
C SER A 126 -8.55 -7.10 11.47
N GLU A 127 -8.21 -7.03 12.76
CA GLU A 127 -8.44 -5.85 13.59
C GLU A 127 -7.31 -5.64 14.58
N LEU A 128 -6.86 -4.38 14.71
CA LEU A 128 -5.95 -3.96 15.76
C LEU A 128 -6.76 -3.58 17.01
N LYS A 129 -6.39 -4.13 18.15
CA LYS A 129 -7.03 -3.86 19.44
C LYS A 129 -6.04 -3.27 20.44
N ASN A 130 -6.58 -2.57 21.45
CA ASN A 130 -5.78 -1.97 22.52
C ASN A 130 -4.71 -1.00 22.00
N ILE A 131 -5.09 -0.19 21.02
CA ILE A 131 -4.19 0.78 20.40
C ILE A 131 -3.84 1.85 21.45
N ARG A 132 -2.53 2.05 21.67
CA ARG A 132 -2.01 3.11 22.52
C ARG A 132 -1.13 4.03 21.70
N VAL A 133 -1.40 5.33 21.79
CA VAL A 133 -0.61 6.38 21.16
C VAL A 133 0.34 6.95 22.20
N GLY A 134 1.62 7.00 21.89
CA GLY A 134 2.63 7.60 22.77
C GLY A 134 4.01 6.99 22.57
N THR A 135 4.94 7.41 23.44
CA THR A 135 6.30 6.90 23.44
C THR A 135 6.32 5.46 23.94
N GLN A 136 6.89 4.56 23.16
CA GLN A 136 7.07 3.16 23.56
C GLN A 136 8.29 3.04 24.49
N PRO A 137 8.23 2.19 25.54
CA PRO A 137 9.39 1.92 26.37
C PRO A 137 10.53 1.31 25.54
N ASP A 138 11.77 1.75 25.81
CA ASP A 138 12.96 1.25 25.13
C ASP A 138 13.12 -0.28 25.22
N SER A 139 12.62 -0.88 26.29
CA SER A 139 12.63 -2.33 26.49
C SER A 139 11.88 -3.13 25.41
N LEU A 140 10.91 -2.51 24.71
CA LEU A 140 10.20 -3.14 23.60
C LEU A 140 11.07 -3.28 22.35
N PHE A 141 12.11 -2.46 22.24
CA PHE A 141 13.05 -2.45 21.11
C PHE A 141 14.40 -3.10 21.47
N ALA A 142 14.59 -3.49 22.75
CA ALA A 142 15.78 -4.16 23.20
C ALA A 142 15.74 -5.65 22.83
N VAL A 143 16.89 -6.18 22.39
CA VAL A 143 17.04 -7.61 22.16
C VAL A 143 16.99 -8.33 23.51
N PRO A 144 16.11 -9.32 23.73
CA PRO A 144 16.07 -10.06 24.98
C PRO A 144 17.42 -10.73 25.29
N ALA A 145 17.73 -10.89 26.57
CA ALA A 145 18.94 -11.59 27.01
C ALA A 145 18.98 -13.01 26.45
N GLY A 146 20.14 -13.43 25.93
CA GLY A 146 20.32 -14.75 25.31
C GLY A 146 20.22 -14.80 23.80
N TYR A 147 19.88 -13.68 23.17
CA TYR A 147 19.94 -13.56 21.71
C TYR A 147 21.26 -12.95 21.28
N GLU A 148 21.96 -13.62 20.40
CA GLU A 148 23.17 -13.08 19.77
C GLU A 148 22.79 -12.26 18.52
N ARG A 149 23.44 -11.11 18.39
CA ARG A 149 23.31 -10.30 17.19
C ARG A 149 24.06 -11.00 16.06
N ILE A 150 23.33 -11.51 15.09
CA ILE A 150 23.95 -12.01 13.85
C ILE A 150 24.50 -10.79 13.11
N GLN A 151 25.82 -10.68 13.06
CA GLN A 151 26.45 -9.72 12.16
C GLN A 151 26.24 -10.26 10.74
N GLN A 152 25.43 -9.55 9.97
CA GLN A 152 25.39 -9.82 8.54
C GLN A 152 26.79 -9.50 7.96
N PRO A 153 27.46 -10.48 7.34
CA PRO A 153 28.65 -10.14 6.58
C PRO A 153 28.26 -9.12 5.51
N GLU A 154 29.07 -8.10 5.35
CA GLU A 154 28.90 -7.17 4.23
C GLU A 154 28.90 -7.99 2.93
N THR A 155 27.72 -8.23 2.41
CA THR A 155 27.57 -8.96 1.15
C THR A 155 27.94 -8.03 0.02
N GLY A 156 29.13 -8.21 -0.50
CA GLY A 156 29.39 -7.80 -1.86
C GLY A 156 28.35 -8.45 -2.78
N ALA A 157 27.90 -7.68 -3.78
CA ALA A 157 26.89 -8.11 -4.72
C ALA A 157 27.14 -9.56 -5.22
N GLY A 158 26.19 -10.47 -4.94
CA GLY A 158 26.19 -11.81 -5.52
C GLY A 158 26.15 -12.99 -4.54
N GLN A 159 26.07 -12.80 -3.22
CA GLN A 159 25.93 -13.94 -2.30
C GLN A 159 24.47 -14.18 -1.92
N PRO A 160 24.02 -15.45 -1.89
CA PRO A 160 22.69 -15.78 -1.39
C PRO A 160 22.58 -15.43 0.11
N PRO A 161 21.38 -15.07 0.58
CA PRO A 161 21.17 -14.75 2.00
C PRO A 161 21.56 -15.93 2.87
N PRO A 162 22.21 -15.69 4.03
CA PRO A 162 22.56 -16.75 4.95
C PRO A 162 21.32 -17.48 5.44
N GLN A 163 21.35 -18.81 5.40
CA GLN A 163 20.25 -19.62 5.95
C GLN A 163 20.20 -19.42 7.47
N MET A 164 19.01 -19.12 7.97
CA MET A 164 18.77 -19.05 9.41
C MET A 164 19.12 -20.37 10.07
N PRO A 165 19.85 -20.37 11.22
CA PRO A 165 20.07 -21.59 11.97
C PRO A 165 18.73 -22.14 12.44
N ARG A 166 18.49 -23.41 12.19
CA ARG A 166 17.31 -24.10 12.74
C ARG A 166 17.45 -24.16 14.25
N VAL A 167 16.50 -23.56 14.94
CA VAL A 167 16.38 -23.72 16.39
C VAL A 167 16.03 -25.17 16.64
N ARG A 168 16.86 -25.86 17.41
CA ARG A 168 16.56 -27.21 17.92
C ARG A 168 15.68 -27.09 19.15
#